data_8d7ef6618935867c5a50717b121deb9c
#
_entry.id   8d7ef6618935867c5a50717b121deb9c
#
_cell.length_a   1.000
_cell.length_b   1.000
_cell.length_c   1.000
_cell.angle_alpha   90.00
_cell.angle_beta   90.00
_cell.angle_gamma   90.00
#
_symmetry.space_group_name_H-M   'P 1'
#
loop_
_entity.id
_entity.type
_entity.pdbx_description
1 polymer ?
#
loop_
_entity_poly.entity_id
_entity_poly.type
_entity_poly.pdbx_seq_one_letter_code
_entity_poly.pdbx_strand_id
1 'polypeptide(L)'
;ADNIRYAGITMGKGEGFTLHNTQMNYTDRCGVCKDIAGTLISFLRMAGFEAYPAMTMAGSRVESIPADHFNHCVAVVKLSNGTYMPLDPTWVPFCRELWSSAEQQQNYLPGVPEGSDLCITPISAPENHYVRIQANNKIDLQGTLTGEFTITAEGQSDRSIRRVFTTGWQSEWMNTMENQLLSVSPKARLIQVNWGKNPKDYQSGPIKITFRYEIPDYAVVGQNEILLKPLTMNNLYNQVRSYLSINTCLLYTSPSPRDG
;
A
#
# COMPACT_ATOMS: atom_id res chain seq x y z
N ALA A 1 7.31 4.87 -12.50
CA ALA A 1 5.96 4.98 -11.95
C ALA A 1 5.44 6.42 -12.00
N ASP A 2 6.13 7.40 -11.42
CA ASP A 2 5.65 8.79 -11.35
C ASP A 2 5.44 9.45 -12.71
N ASN A 3 6.07 8.93 -13.75
CA ASN A 3 6.06 9.51 -15.08
C ASN A 3 5.06 8.84 -16.05
N ILE A 4 4.43 7.74 -15.66
CA ILE A 4 3.46 7.02 -16.48
C ILE A 4 2.22 6.75 -15.64
N ARG A 5 1.11 7.37 -16.03
CA ARG A 5 -0.17 7.20 -15.34
C ARG A 5 -0.80 5.88 -15.77
N TYR A 6 -1.29 5.11 -14.80
CA TYR A 6 -2.12 3.96 -15.10
C TYR A 6 -3.45 4.45 -15.68
N ALA A 7 -3.69 4.10 -16.93
CA ALA A 7 -4.93 4.42 -17.62
C ALA A 7 -5.63 3.12 -17.99
N GLY A 8 -6.87 2.96 -17.55
CA GLY A 8 -7.74 1.87 -17.97
C GLY A 8 -8.14 2.09 -19.45
N ILE A 9 -7.27 1.70 -20.35
CA ILE A 9 -7.56 1.70 -21.78
C ILE A 9 -8.32 0.42 -22.07
N THR A 10 -9.46 0.52 -22.74
CA THR A 10 -10.14 -0.67 -23.25
C THR A 10 -9.24 -1.29 -24.31
N MET A 11 -8.68 -2.44 -23.98
CA MET A 11 -7.82 -3.14 -24.92
C MET A 11 -8.65 -3.65 -26.09
N GLY A 12 -8.14 -3.49 -27.29
CA GLY A 12 -8.74 -4.03 -28.51
C GLY A 12 -8.69 -5.54 -28.53
N LYS A 13 -9.47 -6.14 -29.42
CA LYS A 13 -9.47 -7.59 -29.62
C LYS A 13 -8.07 -8.07 -30.05
N GLY A 14 -7.50 -9.01 -29.29
CA GLY A 14 -6.18 -9.58 -29.57
C GLY A 14 -4.99 -8.86 -28.91
N GLU A 15 -5.21 -7.80 -28.14
CA GLU A 15 -4.12 -7.04 -27.49
C GLU A 15 -3.78 -7.52 -26.07
N GLY A 16 -4.46 -8.54 -25.55
CA GLY A 16 -4.38 -8.93 -24.15
C GLY A 16 -2.95 -9.09 -23.60
N PHE A 17 -2.10 -9.82 -24.32
CA PHE A 17 -0.72 -10.11 -23.90
C PHE A 17 0.35 -9.33 -24.66
N THR A 18 -0.03 -8.51 -25.63
CA THR A 18 0.93 -7.74 -26.44
C THR A 18 1.43 -6.53 -25.69
N LEU A 19 2.74 -6.41 -25.52
CA LEU A 19 3.37 -5.20 -24.99
C LEU A 19 3.37 -4.10 -26.07
N HIS A 20 2.95 -2.91 -25.70
CA HIS A 20 3.07 -1.76 -26.58
C HIS A 20 4.52 -1.26 -26.66
N ASN A 21 4.82 -0.47 -27.70
CA ASN A 21 6.14 0.11 -27.88
C ASN A 21 6.49 1.03 -26.68
N THR A 22 7.62 0.76 -26.06
CA THR A 22 8.09 1.50 -24.87
C THR A 22 8.26 2.99 -25.12
N GLN A 23 8.72 3.38 -26.32
CA GLN A 23 8.86 4.79 -26.68
C GLN A 23 7.50 5.50 -26.72
N MET A 24 6.47 4.83 -27.25
CA MET A 24 5.10 5.33 -27.25
C MET A 24 4.60 5.51 -25.82
N ASN A 25 4.72 4.51 -24.96
CA ASN A 25 4.30 4.57 -23.55
C ASN A 25 5.01 5.71 -22.79
N TYR A 26 6.29 5.91 -23.09
CA TYR A 26 7.06 6.99 -22.47
C TYR A 26 6.63 8.36 -22.97
N THR A 27 6.28 8.49 -24.24
CA THR A 27 5.82 9.75 -24.85
C THR A 27 4.41 10.11 -24.37
N ASP A 28 3.50 9.14 -24.37
CA ASP A 28 2.09 9.33 -24.01
C ASP A 28 1.87 9.45 -22.51
N ARG A 29 2.87 9.04 -21.71
CA ARG A 29 2.82 9.09 -20.25
C ARG A 29 1.62 8.36 -19.65
N CYS A 30 1.12 7.34 -20.35
CA CYS A 30 0.02 6.48 -19.86
C CYS A 30 0.14 5.07 -20.42
N GLY A 31 -0.50 4.13 -19.75
CA GLY A 31 -0.55 2.73 -20.15
C GLY A 31 -1.19 1.86 -19.09
N VAL A 32 -1.44 0.61 -19.43
CA VAL A 32 -1.92 -0.42 -18.49
C VAL A 32 -0.74 -1.19 -17.88
N CYS A 33 -1.02 -2.19 -17.06
CA CYS A 33 0.03 -2.94 -16.34
C CYS A 33 1.17 -3.44 -17.24
N LYS A 34 0.85 -4.04 -18.40
CA LYS A 34 1.85 -4.54 -19.35
C LYS A 34 2.75 -3.45 -19.91
N ASP A 35 2.20 -2.27 -20.17
CA ASP A 35 2.94 -1.12 -20.76
C ASP A 35 3.92 -0.54 -19.74
N ILE A 36 3.47 -0.41 -18.50
CA ILE A 36 4.30 0.08 -17.39
C ILE A 36 5.39 -0.93 -17.06
N ALA A 37 5.05 -2.23 -17.01
CA ALA A 37 6.02 -3.30 -16.82
C ALA A 37 7.05 -3.35 -17.96
N GLY A 38 6.61 -3.27 -19.22
CA GLY A 38 7.49 -3.23 -20.39
C GLY A 38 8.46 -2.05 -20.37
N THR A 39 7.98 -0.88 -19.94
CA THR A 39 8.83 0.30 -19.77
C THR A 39 9.88 0.07 -18.69
N LEU A 40 9.51 -0.47 -17.53
CA LEU A 40 10.45 -0.82 -16.46
C LEU A 40 11.50 -1.84 -16.94
N ILE A 41 11.06 -2.89 -17.63
CA ILE A 41 11.95 -3.91 -18.19
C ILE A 41 12.99 -3.29 -19.13
N SER A 42 12.56 -2.36 -20.00
CA SER A 42 13.45 -1.66 -20.91
C SER A 42 14.51 -0.87 -20.15
N PHE A 43 14.14 -0.13 -19.10
CA PHE A 43 15.11 0.59 -18.27
C PHE A 43 16.05 -0.33 -17.51
N LEU A 44 15.54 -1.43 -16.97
CA LEU A 44 16.36 -2.42 -16.26
C LEU A 44 17.40 -3.03 -17.21
N ARG A 45 16.99 -3.39 -18.43
CA ARG A 45 17.93 -3.92 -19.45
C ARG A 45 18.96 -2.90 -19.87
N MET A 46 18.58 -1.62 -20.03
CA MET A 46 19.54 -0.54 -20.30
C MET A 46 20.53 -0.34 -19.15
N ALA A 47 20.13 -0.61 -17.91
CA ALA A 47 20.98 -0.57 -16.73
C ALA A 47 21.82 -1.87 -16.54
N GLY A 48 21.74 -2.83 -17.45
CA GLY A 48 22.52 -4.07 -17.42
C GLY A 48 21.89 -5.23 -16.65
N PHE A 49 20.63 -5.12 -16.23
CA PHE A 49 19.93 -6.22 -15.58
C PHE A 49 19.31 -7.17 -16.60
N GLU A 50 19.29 -8.45 -16.26
CA GLU A 50 18.55 -9.47 -16.98
C GLU A 50 17.08 -9.45 -16.51
N ALA A 51 16.20 -8.79 -17.28
CA ALA A 51 14.82 -8.54 -16.89
C ALA A 51 13.84 -9.01 -17.97
N TYR A 52 12.69 -9.55 -17.51
CA TYR A 52 11.65 -10.16 -18.35
C TYR A 52 10.25 -9.76 -17.88
N PRO A 53 9.23 -9.81 -18.76
CA PRO A 53 7.84 -9.75 -18.32
C PRO A 53 7.46 -11.02 -17.57
N ALA A 54 6.50 -10.91 -16.65
CA ALA A 54 5.89 -12.06 -16.03
C ALA A 54 4.38 -11.86 -15.94
N MET A 55 3.66 -12.94 -16.19
CA MET A 55 2.21 -12.97 -16.11
C MET A 55 1.78 -13.44 -14.74
N THR A 56 0.82 -12.75 -14.15
CA THR A 56 0.24 -13.07 -12.84
C THR A 56 -1.24 -12.68 -12.81
N MET A 57 -1.85 -12.74 -11.64
CA MET A 57 -3.22 -12.33 -11.43
C MET A 57 -3.35 -11.43 -10.23
N ALA A 58 -3.96 -10.27 -10.41
CA ALA A 58 -4.36 -9.39 -9.32
C ALA A 58 -5.79 -9.74 -8.89
N GLY A 59 -5.99 -9.99 -7.59
CA GLY A 59 -7.31 -10.22 -6.99
C GLY A 59 -7.72 -11.67 -6.79
N SER A 60 -7.16 -12.62 -7.55
CA SER A 60 -7.41 -14.05 -7.39
C SER A 60 -6.11 -14.82 -7.48
N ARG A 61 -6.10 -16.05 -7.00
CA ARG A 61 -4.91 -16.90 -7.06
C ARG A 61 -4.80 -17.59 -8.42
N VAL A 62 -3.60 -17.59 -8.99
CA VAL A 62 -3.29 -18.43 -10.16
C VAL A 62 -3.12 -19.86 -9.68
N GLU A 63 -3.84 -20.78 -10.31
CA GLU A 63 -3.76 -22.21 -10.02
C GLU A 63 -2.41 -22.80 -10.45
N SER A 64 -2.06 -23.97 -9.90
CA SER A 64 -0.80 -24.68 -10.20
C SER A 64 -0.70 -25.15 -11.66
N ILE A 65 -1.84 -25.35 -12.32
CA ILE A 65 -1.91 -25.60 -13.77
C ILE A 65 -2.50 -24.31 -14.37
N PRO A 66 -1.68 -23.43 -14.94
CA PRO A 66 -2.15 -22.19 -15.49
C PRO A 66 -2.94 -22.47 -16.78
N ALA A 67 -4.25 -22.43 -16.68
CA ALA A 67 -5.07 -22.12 -17.84
C ALA A 67 -4.88 -20.62 -18.13
N ASP A 68 -5.60 -20.07 -19.07
CA ASP A 68 -5.52 -18.65 -19.47
C ASP A 68 -6.11 -17.72 -18.36
N HIS A 69 -5.58 -17.81 -17.13
CA HIS A 69 -6.08 -17.11 -15.95
C HIS A 69 -5.13 -16.00 -15.48
N PHE A 70 -4.57 -15.27 -16.41
CA PHE A 70 -3.74 -14.12 -16.11
C PHE A 70 -4.47 -12.82 -16.45
N ASN A 71 -4.43 -11.83 -15.57
CA ASN A 71 -5.00 -10.51 -15.79
C ASN A 71 -4.02 -9.38 -15.51
N HIS A 72 -2.79 -9.71 -15.11
CA HIS A 72 -1.81 -8.73 -14.70
C HIS A 72 -0.41 -9.09 -15.23
N CYS A 73 0.35 -8.06 -15.58
CA CYS A 73 1.73 -8.19 -16.03
C CYS A 73 2.65 -7.39 -15.12
N VAL A 74 3.69 -8.05 -14.65
CA VAL A 74 4.75 -7.48 -13.81
C VAL A 74 6.10 -7.65 -14.50
N ALA A 75 7.14 -7.03 -13.97
CA ALA A 75 8.52 -7.29 -14.38
C ALA A 75 9.17 -8.28 -13.43
N VAL A 76 10.12 -9.06 -13.93
CA VAL A 76 11.00 -9.88 -13.10
C VAL A 76 12.46 -9.62 -13.48
N VAL A 77 13.34 -9.64 -12.47
CA VAL A 77 14.80 -9.59 -12.65
C VAL A 77 15.37 -10.95 -12.28
N LYS A 78 16.15 -11.54 -13.19
CA LYS A 78 16.88 -12.78 -12.91
C LYS A 78 18.09 -12.47 -12.00
N LEU A 79 18.13 -13.15 -10.88
CA LEU A 79 19.21 -13.02 -9.91
C LEU A 79 20.38 -13.96 -10.24
N SER A 80 21.55 -13.70 -9.69
CA SER A 80 22.76 -14.50 -9.92
C SER A 80 22.63 -15.98 -9.52
N ASN A 81 21.69 -16.29 -8.62
CA ASN A 81 21.38 -17.67 -8.22
C ASN A 81 20.37 -18.36 -9.16
N GLY A 82 19.96 -17.70 -10.23
CA GLY A 82 18.99 -18.23 -11.21
C GLY A 82 17.52 -18.03 -10.83
N THR A 83 17.20 -17.51 -9.64
CA THR A 83 15.82 -17.20 -9.24
C THR A 83 15.38 -15.85 -9.81
N TYR A 84 14.08 -15.58 -9.76
CA TYR A 84 13.50 -14.34 -10.25
C TYR A 84 12.98 -13.49 -9.08
N MET A 85 13.25 -12.18 -9.14
CA MET A 85 12.70 -11.19 -8.23
C MET A 85 11.57 -10.43 -8.94
N PRO A 86 10.32 -10.56 -8.49
CA PRO A 86 9.19 -9.82 -9.07
C PRO A 86 9.25 -8.35 -8.69
N LEU A 87 8.86 -7.49 -9.64
CA LEU A 87 8.77 -6.04 -9.51
C LEU A 87 7.45 -5.60 -10.11
N ASP A 88 6.56 -5.01 -9.33
CA ASP A 88 5.31 -4.47 -9.84
C ASP A 88 5.32 -2.94 -9.87
N PRO A 89 5.59 -2.32 -11.03
CA PRO A 89 5.62 -0.87 -11.15
C PRO A 89 4.24 -0.21 -11.11
N THR A 90 3.16 -0.95 -11.14
CA THR A 90 1.80 -0.38 -11.13
C THR A 90 1.38 0.08 -9.74
N TRP A 91 1.99 -0.46 -8.70
CA TRP A 91 1.72 -0.14 -7.31
C TRP A 91 2.69 0.89 -6.70
N VAL A 92 3.77 1.20 -7.39
CA VAL A 92 4.65 2.34 -7.10
C VAL A 92 3.96 3.58 -7.70
N PRO A 93 3.94 4.73 -7.06
CA PRO A 93 4.85 5.22 -6.02
C PRO A 93 4.40 4.98 -4.57
N PHE A 94 3.34 4.28 -4.31
CA PHE A 94 2.70 4.21 -3.01
C PHE A 94 3.21 3.08 -2.10
N CYS A 95 4.21 2.32 -2.54
CA CYS A 95 4.76 1.20 -1.78
C CYS A 95 6.28 1.19 -1.86
N ARG A 96 6.95 1.03 -0.71
CA ARG A 96 8.40 0.84 -0.68
C ARG A 96 8.83 -0.53 -1.18
N GLU A 97 7.94 -1.50 -1.11
CA GLU A 97 8.15 -2.78 -1.73
C GLU A 97 8.00 -2.66 -3.25
N LEU A 98 8.78 -3.45 -3.93
CA LEU A 98 8.83 -3.42 -5.39
C LEU A 98 7.71 -4.26 -6.03
N TRP A 99 6.82 -4.82 -5.22
CA TRP A 99 5.64 -5.58 -5.62
C TRP A 99 4.52 -5.41 -4.59
N SER A 100 3.28 -5.68 -4.97
CA SER A 100 2.12 -5.50 -4.10
C SER A 100 1.97 -6.66 -3.12
N SER A 101 1.64 -6.37 -1.86
CA SER A 101 1.26 -7.41 -0.89
C SER A 101 -0.01 -8.17 -1.30
N ALA A 102 -0.83 -7.61 -2.19
CA ALA A 102 -1.98 -8.32 -2.78
C ALA A 102 -1.55 -9.47 -3.71
N GLU A 103 -0.29 -9.48 -4.14
CA GLU A 103 0.33 -10.52 -4.97
C GLU A 103 1.22 -11.47 -4.16
N GLN A 104 1.17 -11.37 -2.85
CA GLN A 104 1.92 -12.21 -1.94
C GLN A 104 1.49 -13.68 -2.07
N GLN A 105 2.46 -14.61 -2.10
CA GLN A 105 2.21 -16.03 -2.32
C GLN A 105 1.39 -16.32 -3.60
N GLN A 106 1.50 -15.45 -4.59
CA GLN A 106 0.85 -15.59 -5.88
C GLN A 106 1.76 -16.33 -6.85
N ASN A 107 1.19 -17.19 -7.68
CA ASN A 107 1.90 -17.77 -8.79
C ASN A 107 2.09 -16.74 -9.91
N TYR A 108 3.26 -16.75 -10.52
CA TYR A 108 3.56 -15.98 -11.71
C TYR A 108 4.39 -16.78 -12.71
N LEU A 109 4.22 -16.48 -13.98
CA LEU A 109 4.92 -17.15 -15.07
C LEU A 109 5.92 -16.18 -15.71
N PRO A 110 7.24 -16.36 -15.52
CA PRO A 110 8.26 -15.57 -16.23
C PRO A 110 8.21 -15.80 -17.73
N GLY A 111 8.20 -14.74 -18.52
CA GLY A 111 8.25 -14.78 -19.99
C GLY A 111 9.67 -14.80 -20.50
N VAL A 112 10.40 -15.88 -20.25
CA VAL A 112 11.79 -16.08 -20.66
C VAL A 112 11.87 -16.91 -21.95
N PRO A 113 12.88 -16.69 -22.81
CA PRO A 113 12.99 -17.35 -24.11
C PRO A 113 13.04 -18.88 -24.04
N GLU A 114 13.67 -19.41 -23.02
CA GLU A 114 13.81 -20.85 -22.75
C GLU A 114 12.53 -21.51 -22.19
N GLY A 115 11.53 -20.71 -21.86
CA GLY A 115 10.37 -21.17 -21.09
C GLY A 115 10.65 -21.22 -19.59
N SER A 116 9.61 -21.26 -18.79
CA SER A 116 9.70 -21.34 -17.32
C SER A 116 8.51 -22.08 -16.75
N ASP A 117 8.72 -22.72 -15.62
CA ASP A 117 7.65 -23.14 -14.73
C ASP A 117 7.11 -21.94 -13.93
N LEU A 118 5.96 -22.14 -13.27
CA LEU A 118 5.41 -21.16 -12.35
C LEU A 118 6.37 -20.91 -11.19
N CYS A 119 6.59 -19.64 -10.91
CA CYS A 119 7.27 -19.16 -9.72
C CYS A 119 6.24 -18.65 -8.71
N ILE A 120 6.66 -18.51 -7.45
CA ILE A 120 5.79 -18.00 -6.38
C ILE A 120 6.39 -16.70 -5.85
N THR A 121 5.55 -15.66 -5.71
CA THR A 121 5.95 -14.42 -5.07
C THR A 121 6.27 -14.66 -3.58
N PRO A 122 7.31 -14.02 -3.04
CA PRO A 122 7.67 -14.22 -1.65
C PRO A 122 6.60 -13.67 -0.70
N ILE A 123 6.66 -14.10 0.56
CA ILE A 123 5.92 -13.47 1.65
C ILE A 123 6.76 -12.30 2.14
N SER A 124 6.15 -11.12 2.23
CA SER A 124 6.80 -10.00 2.88
C SER A 124 6.79 -10.17 4.40
N ALA A 125 7.89 -9.84 5.04
CA ALA A 125 7.97 -9.88 6.49
C ALA A 125 6.97 -8.90 7.13
N PRO A 126 6.27 -9.28 8.22
CA PRO A 126 5.31 -8.39 8.89
C PRO A 126 5.91 -7.05 9.31
N GLU A 127 7.20 -7.03 9.59
CA GLU A 127 7.96 -5.85 9.97
C GLU A 127 8.03 -4.80 8.85
N ASN A 128 7.79 -5.21 7.61
CA ASN A 128 7.72 -4.32 6.45
C ASN A 128 6.33 -3.68 6.27
N HIS A 129 5.33 -4.12 7.03
CA HIS A 129 3.93 -3.69 6.91
C HIS A 129 3.34 -3.40 8.28
N TYR A 130 3.58 -2.21 8.82
CA TYR A 130 3.06 -1.85 10.14
C TYR A 130 2.46 -0.46 10.19
N VAL A 131 1.54 -0.26 11.11
CA VAL A 131 1.19 1.04 11.69
C VAL A 131 1.59 1.00 13.16
N ARG A 132 2.35 1.99 13.56
CA ARG A 132 2.70 2.21 14.96
C ARG A 132 2.13 3.56 15.39
N ILE A 133 1.37 3.54 16.47
CA ILE A 133 0.82 4.73 17.10
C ILE A 133 1.43 4.82 18.49
N GLN A 134 2.11 5.91 18.76
CA GLN A 134 2.67 6.23 20.07
C GLN A 134 2.02 7.52 20.56
N ALA A 135 1.45 7.48 21.76
CA ALA A 135 0.79 8.65 22.34
C ALA A 135 1.32 8.93 23.74
N ASN A 136 1.58 10.21 24.01
CA ASN A 136 1.89 10.73 25.34
C ASN A 136 0.79 11.72 25.72
N ASN A 137 0.02 11.36 26.73
CA ASN A 137 -1.16 12.12 27.15
C ASN A 137 -1.07 12.50 28.60
N LYS A 138 -1.68 13.66 28.93
CA LYS A 138 -1.90 14.13 30.30
C LYS A 138 -3.35 14.48 30.47
N ILE A 139 -3.91 14.15 31.64
CA ILE A 139 -5.26 14.55 32.05
C ILE A 139 -5.10 15.48 33.23
N ASP A 140 -5.74 16.62 33.15
CA ASP A 140 -5.79 17.57 34.26
C ASP A 140 -6.96 17.28 35.23
N LEU A 141 -7.01 18.04 36.32
CA LEU A 141 -8.05 17.90 37.34
C LEU A 141 -9.46 18.33 36.84
N GLN A 142 -9.54 18.96 35.71
CA GLN A 142 -10.77 19.33 35.03
C GLN A 142 -11.24 18.27 34.03
N GLY A 143 -10.48 17.20 33.89
CA GLY A 143 -10.80 16.11 32.95
C GLY A 143 -10.39 16.39 31.50
N THR A 144 -9.63 17.44 31.25
CA THR A 144 -9.12 17.74 29.91
C THR A 144 -7.93 16.86 29.58
N LEU A 145 -7.99 16.19 28.44
CA LEU A 145 -6.88 15.45 27.88
C LEU A 145 -6.07 16.35 26.95
N THR A 146 -4.80 16.51 27.24
CA THR A 146 -3.83 17.13 26.32
C THR A 146 -2.77 16.12 25.95
N GLY A 147 -2.35 16.11 24.69
CA GLY A 147 -1.37 15.12 24.29
C GLY A 147 -0.78 15.33 22.92
N GLU A 148 0.14 14.44 22.65
CA GLU A 148 0.76 14.28 21.36
C GLU A 148 0.72 12.80 20.98
N PHE A 149 0.34 12.50 19.74
CA PHE A 149 0.55 11.18 19.20
C PHE A 149 1.29 11.21 17.88
N THR A 150 2.09 10.19 17.66
CA THR A 150 2.85 9.99 16.43
C THR A 150 2.37 8.72 15.75
N ILE A 151 2.00 8.85 14.49
CA ILE A 151 1.73 7.74 13.59
C ILE A 151 2.99 7.51 12.76
N THR A 152 3.47 6.27 12.74
CA THR A 152 4.51 5.81 11.82
C THR A 152 3.99 4.58 11.09
N ALA A 153 4.17 4.52 9.79
CA ALA A 153 3.74 3.37 9.00
C ALA A 153 4.77 3.01 7.93
N GLU A 154 4.78 1.75 7.54
CA GLU A 154 5.61 1.22 6.47
C GLU A 154 4.82 0.25 5.59
N GLY A 155 5.31 0.01 4.36
CA GLY A 155 4.71 -0.91 3.40
C GLY A 155 3.31 -0.50 2.97
N GLN A 156 2.38 -1.43 2.95
CA GLN A 156 0.99 -1.17 2.55
C GLN A 156 0.27 -0.21 3.49
N SER A 157 0.64 -0.21 4.75
CA SER A 157 0.11 0.73 5.74
C SER A 157 0.57 2.15 5.46
N ASP A 158 1.83 2.35 5.10
CA ASP A 158 2.38 3.63 4.65
C ASP A 158 1.62 4.13 3.41
N ARG A 159 1.45 3.27 2.42
CA ARG A 159 0.65 3.57 1.22
C ARG A 159 -0.77 4.02 1.56
N SER A 160 -1.44 3.30 2.45
CA SER A 160 -2.82 3.60 2.83
C SER A 160 -2.95 4.97 3.48
N ILE A 161 -2.00 5.34 4.34
CA ILE A 161 -1.97 6.64 4.98
C ILE A 161 -1.61 7.74 3.97
N ARG A 162 -0.58 7.55 3.13
CA ARG A 162 -0.18 8.53 2.12
C ARG A 162 -1.25 8.81 1.07
N ARG A 163 -2.13 7.85 0.80
CA ARG A 163 -3.23 8.03 -0.15
C ARG A 163 -4.06 9.27 0.13
N VAL A 164 -4.29 9.58 1.40
CA VAL A 164 -5.02 10.79 1.83
C VAL A 164 -4.32 12.06 1.31
N PHE A 165 -2.99 12.08 1.32
CA PHE A 165 -2.20 13.24 0.92
C PHE A 165 -1.94 13.31 -0.58
N THR A 166 -1.91 12.16 -1.26
CA THR A 166 -1.63 12.08 -2.70
C THR A 166 -2.88 12.33 -3.55
N THR A 167 -4.07 12.02 -3.03
CA THR A 167 -5.34 12.20 -3.74
C THR A 167 -6.03 13.52 -3.43
N GLY A 168 -5.73 14.16 -2.28
CA GLY A 168 -6.32 15.42 -1.85
C GLY A 168 -5.41 16.64 -2.08
N TRP A 169 -6.01 17.82 -2.02
CA TRP A 169 -5.27 19.09 -2.05
C TRP A 169 -4.53 19.32 -0.73
N GLN A 170 -3.36 19.91 -0.81
CA GLN A 170 -2.56 20.18 0.39
C GLN A 170 -3.28 21.11 1.39
N SER A 171 -4.10 22.03 0.89
CA SER A 171 -4.95 22.89 1.71
C SER A 171 -5.97 22.14 2.56
N GLU A 172 -6.31 20.90 2.20
CA GLU A 172 -7.29 20.07 2.90
C GLU A 172 -6.67 19.13 3.93
N TRP A 173 -5.35 19.03 3.96
CA TRP A 173 -4.67 18.08 4.86
C TRP A 173 -4.99 18.33 6.33
N MET A 174 -5.01 19.59 6.75
CA MET A 174 -5.36 19.97 8.13
C MET A 174 -6.78 19.54 8.47
N ASN A 175 -7.76 19.85 7.61
CA ASN A 175 -9.16 19.46 7.80
C ASN A 175 -9.33 17.95 7.88
N THR A 176 -8.59 17.21 7.05
CA THR A 176 -8.62 15.75 7.07
C THR A 176 -8.13 15.21 8.41
N MET A 177 -7.06 15.77 8.94
CA MET A 177 -6.52 15.36 10.24
C MET A 177 -7.43 15.79 11.40
N GLU A 178 -8.02 16.95 11.33
CA GLU A 178 -9.00 17.42 12.31
C GLU A 178 -10.23 16.51 12.34
N ASN A 179 -10.75 16.12 11.18
CA ASN A 179 -11.87 15.17 11.06
C ASN A 179 -11.53 13.79 11.65
N GLN A 180 -10.30 13.31 11.50
CA GLN A 180 -9.84 12.09 12.16
C GLN A 180 -9.88 12.22 13.69
N LEU A 181 -9.48 13.36 14.19
CA LEU A 181 -9.47 13.64 15.63
C LEU A 181 -10.91 13.81 16.16
N LEU A 182 -11.78 14.51 15.43
CA LEU A 182 -13.19 14.67 15.76
C LEU A 182 -13.95 13.34 15.81
N SER A 183 -13.50 12.33 15.07
CA SER A 183 -14.05 10.98 15.15
C SER A 183 -13.79 10.29 16.51
N VAL A 184 -12.79 10.73 17.24
CA VAL A 184 -12.47 10.25 18.59
C VAL A 184 -13.35 10.94 19.62
N SER A 185 -13.50 12.26 19.51
CA SER A 185 -14.37 13.07 20.35
C SER A 185 -14.81 14.32 19.59
N PRO A 186 -16.10 14.66 19.60
CA PRO A 186 -16.59 15.88 18.97
C PRO A 186 -16.07 17.17 19.63
N LYS A 187 -15.47 17.06 20.83
CA LYS A 187 -14.83 18.16 21.54
C LYS A 187 -13.33 18.27 21.26
N ALA A 188 -12.78 17.34 20.50
CA ALA A 188 -11.35 17.34 20.20
C ALA A 188 -10.94 18.56 19.37
N ARG A 189 -9.79 19.11 19.68
CA ARG A 189 -9.20 20.25 18.99
C ARG A 189 -7.79 19.88 18.55
N LEU A 190 -7.53 20.04 17.27
CA LEU A 190 -6.20 19.90 16.69
C LEU A 190 -5.41 21.18 16.95
N ILE A 191 -4.32 21.08 17.69
CA ILE A 191 -3.47 22.24 18.02
C ILE A 191 -2.40 22.43 16.96
N GLN A 192 -1.72 21.34 16.56
CA GLN A 192 -0.60 21.38 15.64
C GLN A 192 -0.41 20.03 14.96
N VAL A 193 0.01 20.06 13.70
CA VAL A 193 0.49 18.88 12.97
C VAL A 193 1.93 19.12 12.55
N ASN A 194 2.78 18.16 12.86
CA ASN A 194 4.10 18.06 12.29
C ASN A 194 4.10 16.91 11.26
N TRP A 195 4.19 17.29 10.01
CA TRP A 195 4.17 16.34 8.89
C TRP A 195 5.46 15.54 8.75
N GLY A 196 6.52 15.91 9.47
CA GLY A 196 7.85 15.36 9.27
C GLY A 196 8.39 15.72 7.89
N LYS A 197 8.60 14.71 7.07
CA LYS A 197 8.89 14.90 5.64
C LYS A 197 7.58 15.07 4.87
N ASN A 198 7.69 15.54 3.61
CA ASN A 198 6.49 15.68 2.77
C ASN A 198 5.74 14.35 2.67
N PRO A 199 4.47 14.28 3.12
CA PRO A 199 3.69 13.04 3.06
C PRO A 199 3.48 12.47 1.65
N LYS A 200 3.65 13.28 0.60
CA LYS A 200 3.61 12.82 -0.80
C LYS A 200 4.89 12.12 -1.25
N ASP A 201 6.00 12.37 -0.55
CA ASP A 201 7.31 11.83 -0.91
C ASP A 201 7.53 10.46 -0.27
N TYR A 202 7.15 9.40 -0.98
CA TYR A 202 7.34 8.01 -0.55
C TYR A 202 8.82 7.59 -0.53
N GLN A 203 9.71 8.27 -1.25
CA GLN A 203 11.14 7.96 -1.27
C GLN A 203 11.85 8.42 0.01
N SER A 204 11.23 9.31 0.76
CA SER A 204 11.79 9.84 2.00
C SER A 204 11.85 8.85 3.17
N GLY A 205 11.33 7.64 3.01
CA GLY A 205 11.23 6.59 4.02
C GLY A 205 9.81 6.48 4.61
N PRO A 206 9.62 5.70 5.68
CA PRO A 206 8.32 5.52 6.33
C PRO A 206 7.66 6.84 6.68
N ILE A 207 6.34 6.92 6.46
CA ILE A 207 5.61 8.12 6.84
C ILE A 207 5.62 8.28 8.37
N LYS A 208 5.83 9.51 8.82
CA LYS A 208 5.77 9.86 10.24
C LYS A 208 5.06 11.19 10.39
N ILE A 209 3.91 11.16 11.07
CA ILE A 209 3.10 12.34 11.32
C ILE A 209 2.86 12.45 12.82
N THR A 210 3.08 13.63 13.37
CA THR A 210 2.88 13.91 14.80
C THR A 210 1.81 14.97 14.99
N PHE A 211 0.86 14.72 15.88
CA PHE A 211 -0.27 15.59 16.18
C PHE A 211 -0.22 16.02 17.63
N ARG A 212 -0.45 17.31 17.87
CA ARG A 212 -0.75 17.85 19.21
C ARG A 212 -2.22 18.20 19.27
N TYR A 213 -2.88 17.80 20.34
CA TYR A 213 -4.31 17.93 20.48
C TYR A 213 -4.74 18.16 21.93
N GLU A 214 -5.96 18.64 22.07
CA GLU A 214 -6.67 18.85 23.32
C GLU A 214 -8.09 18.31 23.19
N ILE A 215 -8.56 17.61 24.22
CA ILE A 215 -9.93 17.13 24.30
C ILE A 215 -10.52 17.55 25.68
N PRO A 216 -11.30 18.63 25.72
CA PRO A 216 -11.99 19.03 26.93
C PRO A 216 -13.00 17.96 27.37
N ASP A 217 -13.21 17.85 28.71
CA ASP A 217 -14.16 16.91 29.32
C ASP A 217 -14.00 15.47 28.85
N TYR A 218 -12.76 15.04 28.61
CA TYR A 218 -12.47 13.69 28.17
C TYR A 218 -12.60 12.66 29.28
N ALA A 219 -12.24 13.03 30.51
CA ALA A 219 -12.34 12.23 31.70
C ALA A 219 -13.34 12.83 32.70
N VAL A 220 -14.00 11.95 33.42
CA VAL A 220 -14.80 12.33 34.59
C VAL A 220 -13.91 12.22 35.83
N VAL A 221 -13.66 13.34 36.48
CA VAL A 221 -12.81 13.40 37.67
C VAL A 221 -13.68 13.47 38.89
N GLY A 222 -13.66 12.41 39.73
CA GLY A 222 -14.30 12.35 41.02
C GLY A 222 -13.33 12.69 42.15
N GLN A 223 -13.78 12.59 43.39
CA GLN A 223 -12.93 12.90 44.56
C GLN A 223 -11.74 11.93 44.71
N ASN A 224 -11.95 10.65 44.42
CA ASN A 224 -10.97 9.60 44.62
C ASN A 224 -10.75 8.73 43.38
N GLU A 225 -11.36 9.08 42.27
CA GLU A 225 -11.30 8.26 41.04
C GLU A 225 -11.34 9.14 39.79
N ILE A 226 -10.75 8.64 38.71
CA ILE A 226 -10.82 9.21 37.38
C ILE A 226 -11.37 8.16 36.45
N LEU A 227 -12.51 8.43 35.81
CA LEU A 227 -13.11 7.58 34.80
C LEU A 227 -12.75 8.12 33.42
N LEU A 228 -12.09 7.31 32.63
CA LEU A 228 -11.75 7.66 31.26
C LEU A 228 -11.87 6.44 30.36
N LYS A 229 -12.18 6.69 29.09
CA LYS A 229 -12.06 5.70 28.04
C LYS A 229 -10.66 5.83 27.41
N PRO A 230 -9.87 4.73 27.31
CA PRO A 230 -8.58 4.81 26.62
C PRO A 230 -8.73 5.42 25.24
N LEU A 231 -7.82 6.32 24.87
CA LEU A 231 -7.82 6.95 23.56
C LEU A 231 -7.58 5.88 22.50
N THR A 232 -8.58 5.61 21.69
CA THR A 232 -8.49 4.67 20.60
C THR A 232 -8.76 5.39 19.28
N MET A 233 -7.79 5.36 18.39
CA MET A 233 -7.95 5.88 17.02
C MET A 233 -8.56 4.81 16.12
N ASN A 234 -9.80 4.46 16.42
CA ASN A 234 -10.49 3.34 15.79
C ASN A 234 -10.54 3.43 14.27
N ASN A 235 -10.64 4.63 13.70
CA ASN A 235 -10.78 4.78 12.25
C ASN A 235 -9.49 4.45 11.49
N LEU A 236 -8.32 4.88 11.99
CA LEU A 236 -7.04 4.47 11.41
C LEU A 236 -6.79 2.97 11.58
N TYR A 237 -7.13 2.45 12.77
CA TYR A 237 -6.98 1.04 13.09
C TYR A 237 -7.94 0.17 12.28
N ASN A 238 -9.18 0.61 12.08
CA ASN A 238 -10.17 -0.12 11.29
C ASN A 238 -9.80 -0.17 9.81
N GLN A 239 -9.21 0.86 9.25
CA GLN A 239 -8.69 0.82 7.88
C GLN A 239 -7.56 -0.20 7.74
N VAL A 240 -6.64 -0.25 8.67
CA VAL A 240 -5.57 -1.26 8.71
C VAL A 240 -6.14 -2.65 8.94
N ARG A 241 -7.12 -2.79 9.85
CA ARG A 241 -7.77 -4.06 10.15
C ARG A 241 -8.56 -4.60 8.96
N SER A 242 -9.28 -3.76 8.23
CA SER A 242 -9.99 -4.19 7.04
C SER A 242 -9.01 -4.64 5.95
N TYR A 243 -7.87 -3.98 5.84
CA TYR A 243 -6.81 -4.37 4.94
C TYR A 243 -6.16 -5.71 5.34
N LEU A 244 -5.86 -5.90 6.63
CA LEU A 244 -5.37 -7.17 7.17
C LEU A 244 -6.40 -8.30 6.99
N SER A 245 -7.69 -8.01 7.13
CA SER A 245 -8.74 -9.01 6.93
C SER A 245 -8.89 -9.43 5.46
N ILE A 246 -8.66 -8.53 4.52
CA ILE A 246 -8.61 -8.85 3.09
C ILE A 246 -7.41 -9.76 2.81
N ASN A 247 -6.25 -9.48 3.38
CA ASN A 247 -5.07 -10.31 3.23
C ASN A 247 -5.20 -11.67 3.93
N THR A 248 -5.88 -11.74 5.07
CA THR A 248 -6.20 -13.01 5.73
C THR A 248 -7.21 -13.85 4.95
N CYS A 249 -8.14 -13.22 4.24
CA CYS A 249 -9.03 -13.94 3.33
C CYS A 249 -8.30 -14.53 2.12
N LEU A 250 -7.23 -13.91 1.65
CA LEU A 250 -6.36 -14.47 0.60
C LEU A 250 -5.53 -15.66 1.11
N LEU A 251 -5.25 -15.72 2.41
CA LEU A 251 -4.61 -16.87 3.07
C LEU A 251 -5.59 -17.99 3.42
N TYR A 252 -6.89 -17.70 3.46
CA TYR A 252 -7.97 -18.62 3.73
C TYR A 252 -8.82 -18.82 2.46
N THR A 253 -8.25 -19.44 1.45
CA THR A 253 -9.08 -20.21 0.54
C THR A 253 -9.51 -21.46 1.29
N SER A 254 -10.64 -21.41 2.01
CA SER A 254 -11.31 -22.66 2.33
C SER A 254 -11.48 -23.44 1.02
N PRO A 255 -11.23 -24.74 1.01
CA PRO A 255 -11.52 -25.54 -0.18
C PRO A 255 -12.96 -25.26 -0.61
N SER A 256 -13.14 -24.98 -1.88
CA SER A 256 -14.46 -24.80 -2.46
C SER A 256 -15.33 -26.02 -2.10
N PRO A 257 -16.60 -25.85 -1.71
CA PRO A 257 -17.51 -26.98 -1.52
C PRO A 257 -17.73 -27.83 -2.78
N ARG A 258 -17.03 -27.50 -3.87
CA ARG A 258 -17.06 -28.27 -5.13
C ARG A 258 -15.95 -29.31 -5.26
N ASP A 259 -15.04 -29.41 -4.28
CA ASP A 259 -13.95 -30.38 -4.26
C ASP A 259 -14.25 -31.57 -3.33
N GLY A 260 -15.54 -31.90 -3.16
CA GLY A 260 -16.04 -33.07 -2.45
C GLY A 260 -16.90 -33.95 -3.35
#